data_8e6641192c2b2f7fb87e4b5016d9d3e1
#
_entry.id   8e6641192c2b2f7fb87e4b5016d9d3e1
#
_cell.length_a   1.000
_cell.length_b   1.000
_cell.length_c   1.000
_cell.angle_alpha   90.00
_cell.angle_beta   90.00
_cell.angle_gamma   90.00
#
_symmetry.space_group_name_H-M   'P 1'
#
loop_
_entity.id
_entity.type
_entity.pdbx_description
1 polymer ?
#
loop_
_entity_poly.entity_id
_entity_poly.type
_entity_poly.pdbx_seq_one_letter_code
_entity_poly.pdbx_strand_id
1 'polypeptide(L)'
;VLVPVQNGFNDDSIASIVGRNRVVGCALELSAEIFTPGLVKRNTARATTWFGVGELDGLYTPRLREIEKLLGNVGHVEATGNIYSAKWTKLVANTMTMGPFGLLGLGNTEAANLPGMFEISVELGKESAAVGNALGYRLQPIFGLRADEFAGTDEENLVKAMKTLLGHVSRGRTAPIHDHLKGRTSEMEYIPGV
;
A
#
# COMPACT_ATOMS: atom_id res chain seq x y z
N VAL A 1 -11.50 17.50 -8.55
CA VAL A 1 -10.63 16.82 -7.58
C VAL A 1 -10.16 15.52 -8.18
N LEU A 2 -8.88 15.18 -8.01
CA LEU A 2 -8.28 13.94 -8.44
C LEU A 2 -7.79 13.20 -7.18
N VAL A 3 -8.16 11.93 -7.06
CA VAL A 3 -7.74 11.06 -5.95
C VAL A 3 -6.94 9.91 -6.55
N PRO A 4 -5.60 9.99 -6.56
CA PRO A 4 -4.77 8.90 -7.06
C PRO A 4 -4.79 7.72 -6.09
N VAL A 5 -5.18 6.56 -6.59
CA VAL A 5 -5.26 5.31 -5.80
C VAL A 5 -4.14 4.32 -6.15
N GLN A 6 -3.13 4.77 -6.87
CA GLN A 6 -1.98 3.94 -7.24
C GLN A 6 -1.07 3.70 -6.04
N ASN A 7 -0.38 2.57 -6.07
CA ASN A 7 0.75 2.31 -5.17
C ASN A 7 1.89 3.31 -5.42
N GLY A 8 2.81 3.43 -4.47
CA GLY A 8 3.97 4.30 -4.59
C GLY A 8 3.70 5.77 -4.26
N PHE A 9 4.67 6.62 -4.59
CA PHE A 9 4.76 8.03 -4.21
C PHE A 9 4.57 8.96 -5.41
N ASN A 10 3.39 8.95 -6.01
CA ASN A 10 3.11 9.64 -7.28
C ASN A 10 2.28 10.93 -7.15
N ASP A 11 1.88 11.31 -5.93
CA ASP A 11 0.99 12.46 -5.70
C ASP A 11 1.60 13.77 -6.17
N ASP A 12 2.89 14.02 -5.91
CA ASP A 12 3.56 15.25 -6.34
C ASP A 12 3.76 15.29 -7.86
N SER A 13 4.04 14.16 -8.50
CA SER A 13 4.12 14.08 -9.97
C SER A 13 2.78 14.39 -10.61
N ILE A 14 1.69 13.88 -10.06
CA ILE A 14 0.33 14.18 -10.52
C ILE A 14 0.01 15.67 -10.24
N ALA A 15 0.33 16.15 -9.05
CA ALA A 15 0.11 17.54 -8.66
C ALA A 15 0.85 18.55 -9.54
N SER A 16 2.03 18.20 -10.05
CA SER A 16 2.77 19.04 -10.99
C SER A 16 2.05 19.24 -12.33
N ILE A 17 1.21 18.28 -12.72
CA ILE A 17 0.44 18.32 -13.98
C ILE A 17 -0.91 19.02 -13.78
N VAL A 18 -1.65 18.64 -12.74
CA VAL A 18 -3.05 19.09 -12.56
C VAL A 18 -3.21 20.24 -11.59
N GLY A 19 -2.17 20.59 -10.84
CA GLY A 19 -2.17 21.57 -9.75
C GLY A 19 -2.40 20.90 -8.39
N ARG A 20 -1.56 21.28 -7.40
CA ARG A 20 -1.54 20.69 -6.05
C ARG A 20 -2.89 20.78 -5.33
N ASN A 21 -3.61 21.89 -5.52
CA ASN A 21 -4.92 22.14 -4.94
C ASN A 21 -6.03 21.24 -5.50
N ARG A 22 -5.77 20.46 -6.54
CA ARG A 22 -6.72 19.52 -7.15
C ARG A 22 -6.50 18.07 -6.73
N VAL A 23 -5.44 17.78 -6.00
CA VAL A 23 -5.08 16.41 -5.60
C VAL A 23 -5.41 16.19 -4.13
N VAL A 24 -6.04 15.06 -3.84
CA VAL A 24 -6.19 14.51 -2.49
C VAL A 24 -5.51 13.15 -2.51
N GLY A 25 -4.48 12.98 -1.71
CA GLY A 25 -3.70 11.74 -1.67
C GLY A 25 -4.53 10.58 -1.10
N CYS A 26 -4.24 9.37 -1.58
CA CYS A 26 -4.90 8.17 -1.12
C CYS A 26 -3.91 7.00 -1.03
N ALA A 27 -3.86 6.35 0.12
CA ALA A 27 -3.27 5.04 0.31
C ALA A 27 -4.39 4.01 0.36
N LEU A 28 -4.21 2.85 -0.27
CA LEU A 28 -5.27 1.87 -0.48
C LEU A 28 -4.82 0.47 -0.11
N GLU A 29 -5.66 -0.26 0.62
CA GLU A 29 -5.60 -1.71 0.75
C GLU A 29 -6.89 -2.34 0.21
N LEU A 30 -6.81 -2.76 -1.03
CA LEU A 30 -7.85 -3.49 -1.74
C LEU A 30 -7.21 -4.35 -2.82
N SER A 31 -7.51 -5.63 -2.81
CA SER A 31 -7.13 -6.55 -3.88
C SER A 31 -8.31 -6.80 -4.80
N ALA A 32 -8.11 -6.48 -6.07
CA ALA A 32 -9.04 -6.79 -7.15
C ALA A 32 -8.28 -7.13 -8.44
N GLU A 33 -8.92 -7.87 -9.33
CA GLU A 33 -8.30 -8.31 -10.57
C GLU A 33 -9.29 -8.24 -11.75
N ILE A 34 -8.76 -7.99 -12.93
CA ILE A 34 -9.49 -8.02 -14.20
C ILE A 34 -8.68 -8.88 -15.18
N PHE A 35 -9.07 -10.11 -15.42
CA PHE A 35 -8.51 -10.98 -16.45
C PHE A 35 -9.46 -11.14 -17.65
N THR A 36 -10.75 -10.97 -17.42
CA THR A 36 -11.78 -10.94 -18.47
C THR A 36 -12.25 -9.50 -18.63
N PRO A 37 -12.25 -8.92 -19.85
CA PRO A 37 -12.74 -7.56 -20.08
C PRO A 37 -14.16 -7.37 -19.52
N GLY A 38 -14.37 -6.29 -18.78
CA GLY A 38 -15.67 -5.97 -18.17
C GLY A 38 -15.98 -6.70 -16.87
N LEU A 39 -15.19 -7.71 -16.45
CA LEU A 39 -15.40 -8.45 -15.22
C LEU A 39 -14.33 -8.09 -14.18
N VAL A 40 -14.73 -7.36 -13.14
CA VAL A 40 -13.89 -7.08 -11.96
C VAL A 40 -14.15 -8.13 -10.89
N LYS A 41 -13.12 -8.89 -10.52
CA LYS A 41 -13.16 -9.78 -9.38
C LYS A 41 -12.49 -9.12 -8.19
N ARG A 42 -13.24 -8.89 -7.14
CA ARG A 42 -12.74 -8.36 -5.88
C ARG A 42 -12.34 -9.52 -4.97
N ASN A 43 -11.10 -9.48 -4.47
CA ASN A 43 -10.53 -10.52 -3.60
C ASN A 43 -10.59 -10.11 -2.11
N THR A 44 -10.56 -8.81 -1.81
CA THR A 44 -10.63 -8.28 -0.44
C THR A 44 -12.07 -7.97 -0.05
N ALA A 45 -12.53 -8.50 1.08
CA ALA A 45 -13.86 -8.20 1.61
C ALA A 45 -13.98 -6.70 1.99
N ARG A 46 -15.21 -6.17 2.02
CA ARG A 46 -15.44 -4.77 2.43
C ARG A 46 -14.90 -4.48 3.83
N ALA A 47 -15.08 -5.40 4.76
CA ALA A 47 -14.64 -5.24 6.15
C ALA A 47 -13.12 -5.16 6.33
N THR A 48 -12.35 -5.68 5.36
CA THR A 48 -10.88 -5.66 5.35
C THR A 48 -10.30 -4.72 4.29
N THR A 49 -11.15 -3.99 3.57
CA THR A 49 -10.71 -2.91 2.66
C THR A 49 -10.49 -1.65 3.45
N TRP A 50 -9.36 -0.99 3.21
CA TRP A 50 -8.98 0.23 3.91
C TRP A 50 -8.50 1.31 2.94
N PHE A 51 -8.79 2.57 3.27
CA PHE A 51 -8.31 3.76 2.59
C PHE A 51 -7.77 4.74 3.63
N GLY A 52 -6.56 5.23 3.44
CA GLY A 52 -6.05 6.43 4.10
C GLY A 52 -6.14 7.59 3.12
N VAL A 53 -6.85 8.65 3.44
CA VAL A 53 -7.02 9.82 2.57
C VAL A 53 -6.56 11.09 3.26
N GLY A 54 -5.96 12.02 2.51
CA GLY A 54 -5.48 13.27 3.09
C GLY A 54 -5.15 14.33 2.05
N GLU A 55 -5.36 15.58 2.44
CA GLU A 55 -4.86 16.71 1.66
C GLU A 55 -3.32 16.72 1.67
N LEU A 56 -2.70 17.16 0.58
CA LEU A 56 -1.23 17.19 0.48
C LEU A 56 -0.57 18.21 1.42
N ASP A 57 -1.35 19.15 1.95
CA ASP A 57 -0.93 20.16 2.95
C ASP A 57 -1.30 19.77 4.39
N GLY A 58 -1.96 18.63 4.56
CA GLY A 58 -2.37 18.10 5.86
C GLY A 58 -3.66 18.70 6.44
N LEU A 59 -4.35 19.56 5.70
CA LEU A 59 -5.58 20.19 6.18
C LEU A 59 -6.79 19.25 6.12
N TYR A 60 -7.72 19.40 7.05
CA TYR A 60 -9.01 18.70 7.05
C TYR A 60 -10.07 19.58 6.38
N THR A 61 -10.29 19.37 5.08
CA THR A 61 -11.20 20.19 4.26
C THR A 61 -12.60 19.57 4.12
N PRO A 62 -13.62 20.36 3.73
CA PRO A 62 -14.95 19.82 3.40
C PRO A 62 -14.90 18.74 2.30
N ARG A 63 -14.08 18.93 1.25
CA ARG A 63 -13.97 17.95 0.16
C ARG A 63 -13.34 16.63 0.63
N LEU A 64 -12.42 16.67 1.60
CA LEU A 64 -11.86 15.45 2.19
C LEU A 64 -12.96 14.63 2.85
N ARG A 65 -13.88 15.27 3.59
CA ARG A 65 -15.04 14.59 4.22
C ARG A 65 -16.01 13.99 3.18
N GLU A 66 -16.20 14.66 2.05
CA GLU A 66 -17.00 14.11 0.95
C GLU A 66 -16.36 12.87 0.36
N ILE A 67 -15.03 12.86 0.19
CA ILE A 67 -14.27 11.71 -0.29
C ILE A 67 -14.35 10.56 0.72
N GLU A 68 -14.18 10.82 2.02
CA GLU A 68 -14.36 9.82 3.09
C GLU A 68 -15.74 9.16 2.99
N LYS A 69 -16.79 9.97 2.89
CA LYS A 69 -18.17 9.46 2.76
C LYS A 69 -18.35 8.62 1.50
N LEU A 70 -17.79 9.05 0.38
CA LEU A 70 -17.87 8.33 -0.89
C LEU A 70 -17.18 6.98 -0.83
N LEU A 71 -15.92 6.96 -0.40
CA LEU A 71 -15.10 5.75 -0.29
C LEU A 71 -15.58 4.82 0.83
N GLY A 72 -16.24 5.35 1.87
CA GLY A 72 -16.87 4.59 2.94
C GLY A 72 -17.91 3.57 2.46
N ASN A 73 -18.45 3.74 1.24
CA ASN A 73 -19.31 2.73 0.61
C ASN A 73 -18.50 1.50 0.15
N VAL A 74 -17.20 1.63 -0.02
CA VAL A 74 -16.31 0.58 -0.53
C VAL A 74 -15.55 -0.13 0.58
N GLY A 75 -15.11 0.59 1.61
CA GLY A 75 -14.32 0.07 2.71
C GLY A 75 -14.25 1.01 3.90
N HIS A 76 -13.39 0.71 4.85
CA HIS A 76 -13.05 1.61 5.95
C HIS A 76 -12.18 2.76 5.45
N VAL A 77 -12.44 3.98 5.89
CA VAL A 77 -11.70 5.18 5.47
C VAL A 77 -11.19 5.92 6.70
N GLU A 78 -9.92 6.29 6.67
CA GLU A 78 -9.27 7.11 7.69
C GLU A 78 -8.73 8.39 7.05
N ALA A 79 -9.22 9.55 7.50
CA ALA A 79 -8.60 10.82 7.11
C ALA A 79 -7.33 11.06 7.94
N THR A 80 -6.28 11.48 7.26
CA THR A 80 -5.00 11.77 7.91
C THR A 80 -4.50 13.17 7.57
N GLY A 81 -3.90 13.84 8.55
CA GLY A 81 -3.15 15.09 8.35
C GLY A 81 -1.75 14.88 7.78
N ASN A 82 -1.33 13.64 7.52
CA ASN A 82 -0.02 13.33 6.94
C ASN A 82 -0.12 12.15 5.96
N ILE A 83 -0.64 12.43 4.78
CA ILE A 83 -0.84 11.42 3.75
C ILE A 83 0.48 10.81 3.24
N TYR A 84 1.56 11.59 3.21
CA TYR A 84 2.86 11.09 2.78
C TYR A 84 3.39 10.00 3.72
N SER A 85 3.26 10.21 5.03
CA SER A 85 3.64 9.18 6.01
C SER A 85 2.75 7.93 5.92
N ALA A 86 1.44 8.07 5.68
CA ALA A 86 0.55 6.93 5.46
C ALA A 86 0.92 6.16 4.19
N LYS A 87 1.25 6.86 3.10
CA LYS A 87 1.73 6.24 1.86
C LYS A 87 3.08 5.56 2.04
N TRP A 88 3.99 6.16 2.82
CA TRP A 88 5.28 5.52 3.11
C TRP A 88 5.10 4.23 3.91
N THR A 89 4.23 4.24 4.92
CA THR A 89 3.91 3.02 5.68
C THR A 89 3.35 1.93 4.77
N LYS A 90 2.47 2.30 3.82
CA LYS A 90 1.97 1.37 2.80
C LYS A 90 3.09 0.89 1.88
N LEU A 91 4.05 1.75 1.53
CA LEU A 91 5.21 1.38 0.72
C LEU A 91 6.09 0.35 1.42
N VAL A 92 6.35 0.52 2.72
CA VAL A 92 7.05 -0.50 3.54
C VAL A 92 6.34 -1.85 3.43
N ALA A 93 5.02 -1.88 3.64
CA ALA A 93 4.23 -3.10 3.51
C ALA A 93 4.31 -3.72 2.10
N ASN A 94 4.29 -2.90 1.07
CA ASN A 94 4.44 -3.35 -0.32
C ASN A 94 5.83 -3.91 -0.60
N THR A 95 6.89 -3.28 -0.10
CA THR A 95 8.27 -3.74 -0.26
C THR A 95 8.47 -5.13 0.36
N MET A 96 7.85 -5.37 1.50
CA MET A 96 7.90 -6.68 2.19
C MET A 96 7.24 -7.82 1.37
N THR A 97 6.29 -7.50 0.50
CA THR A 97 5.47 -8.53 -0.18
C THR A 97 5.58 -8.48 -1.70
N MET A 98 5.38 -7.29 -2.30
CA MET A 98 5.27 -7.18 -3.76
C MET A 98 6.57 -7.49 -4.49
N GLY A 99 7.71 -7.04 -3.96
CA GLY A 99 9.02 -7.31 -4.53
C GLY A 99 9.34 -8.79 -4.54
N PRO A 100 9.53 -9.42 -3.38
CA PRO A 100 9.95 -10.82 -3.31
C PRO A 100 8.93 -11.79 -3.93
N PHE A 101 7.64 -11.61 -3.68
CA PHE A 101 6.62 -12.51 -4.23
C PHE A 101 6.45 -12.32 -5.75
N GLY A 102 6.57 -11.07 -6.22
CA GLY A 102 6.50 -10.75 -7.65
C GLY A 102 7.60 -11.42 -8.46
N LEU A 103 8.83 -11.48 -7.93
CA LEU A 103 9.97 -12.15 -8.57
C LEU A 103 9.76 -13.65 -8.75
N LEU A 104 9.05 -14.29 -7.82
CA LEU A 104 8.81 -15.73 -7.87
C LEU A 104 7.69 -16.12 -8.84
N GLY A 105 6.82 -15.19 -9.23
CA GLY A 105 5.64 -15.51 -10.04
C GLY A 105 4.58 -16.36 -9.34
N LEU A 106 4.69 -16.52 -8.02
CA LEU A 106 3.82 -17.36 -7.19
C LEU A 106 2.68 -16.56 -6.56
N GLY A 107 1.63 -17.26 -6.16
CA GLY A 107 0.59 -16.69 -5.30
C GLY A 107 1.16 -16.32 -3.91
N ASN A 108 0.53 -15.35 -3.24
CA ASN A 108 1.05 -14.84 -1.96
C ASN A 108 1.26 -15.93 -0.90
N THR A 109 0.33 -16.87 -0.79
CA THR A 109 0.45 -17.97 0.17
C THR A 109 1.60 -18.93 -0.18
N GLU A 110 1.78 -19.23 -1.45
CA GLU A 110 2.86 -20.13 -1.92
C GLU A 110 4.23 -19.46 -1.68
N ALA A 111 4.37 -18.18 -2.08
CA ALA A 111 5.59 -17.41 -1.89
C ALA A 111 5.96 -17.28 -0.40
N ALA A 112 4.99 -16.95 0.45
CA ALA A 112 5.21 -16.78 1.88
C ALA A 112 5.65 -18.05 2.61
N ASN A 113 5.33 -19.23 2.06
CA ASN A 113 5.70 -20.53 2.64
C ASN A 113 7.07 -21.03 2.17
N LEU A 114 7.75 -20.33 1.27
CA LEU A 114 9.10 -20.71 0.85
C LEU A 114 10.11 -20.48 1.99
N PRO A 115 11.04 -21.42 2.20
CA PRO A 115 12.10 -21.24 3.18
C PRO A 115 12.91 -19.95 2.91
N GLY A 116 13.15 -19.15 3.95
CA GLY A 116 13.90 -17.89 3.86
C GLY A 116 13.10 -16.69 3.31
N MET A 117 11.91 -16.89 2.78
CA MET A 117 11.12 -15.79 2.20
C MET A 117 10.63 -14.82 3.26
N PHE A 118 10.25 -15.34 4.41
CA PHE A 118 9.79 -14.51 5.53
C PHE A 118 10.91 -13.58 6.03
N GLU A 119 12.11 -14.10 6.20
CA GLU A 119 13.28 -13.36 6.63
C GLU A 119 13.65 -12.26 5.63
N ILE A 120 13.67 -12.59 4.33
CA ILE A 120 13.89 -11.60 3.25
C ILE A 120 12.84 -10.47 3.32
N SER A 121 11.58 -10.82 3.49
CA SER A 121 10.49 -9.84 3.58
C SER A 121 10.65 -8.90 4.77
N VAL A 122 11.05 -9.44 5.93
CA VAL A 122 11.32 -8.63 7.14
C VAL A 122 12.50 -7.69 6.92
N GLU A 123 13.60 -8.15 6.35
CA GLU A 123 14.76 -7.30 6.07
C GLU A 123 14.43 -6.17 5.10
N LEU A 124 13.70 -6.44 4.03
CA LEU A 124 13.22 -5.41 3.09
C LEU A 124 12.33 -4.37 3.80
N GLY A 125 11.48 -4.81 4.73
CA GLY A 125 10.67 -3.92 5.55
C GLY A 125 11.50 -3.01 6.44
N LYS A 126 12.55 -3.54 7.08
CA LYS A 126 13.49 -2.77 7.91
C LYS A 126 14.23 -1.72 7.09
N GLU A 127 14.76 -2.08 5.93
CA GLU A 127 15.46 -1.16 5.04
C GLU A 127 14.53 -0.02 4.59
N SER A 128 13.33 -0.34 4.11
CA SER A 128 12.34 0.64 3.68
C SER A 128 11.91 1.57 4.82
N ALA A 129 11.71 1.04 6.03
CA ALA A 129 11.36 1.83 7.20
C ALA A 129 12.51 2.77 7.60
N ALA A 130 13.75 2.31 7.55
CA ALA A 130 14.93 3.11 7.84
C ALA A 130 15.09 4.28 6.85
N VAL A 131 14.89 4.03 5.56
CA VAL A 131 14.91 5.09 4.53
C VAL A 131 13.82 6.11 4.79
N GLY A 132 12.58 5.68 5.07
CA GLY A 132 11.48 6.57 5.38
C GLY A 132 11.75 7.46 6.59
N ASN A 133 12.29 6.89 7.65
CA ASN A 133 12.67 7.63 8.84
C ASN A 133 13.77 8.68 8.54
N ALA A 134 14.76 8.33 7.71
CA ALA A 134 15.81 9.26 7.29
C ALA A 134 15.27 10.42 6.44
N LEU A 135 14.22 10.17 5.64
CA LEU A 135 13.49 11.18 4.86
C LEU A 135 12.50 12.00 5.68
N GLY A 136 12.33 11.70 6.97
CA GLY A 136 11.40 12.41 7.86
C GLY A 136 9.97 11.90 7.85
N TYR A 137 9.68 10.81 7.17
CA TYR A 137 8.36 10.17 7.22
C TYR A 137 8.24 9.36 8.51
N ARG A 138 7.16 9.63 9.25
CA ARG A 138 6.83 8.86 10.45
C ARG A 138 5.79 7.82 10.09
N LEU A 139 6.08 6.56 10.38
CA LEU A 139 5.14 5.48 10.09
C LEU A 139 3.79 5.75 10.77
N GLN A 140 2.72 5.50 10.04
CA GLN A 140 1.34 5.71 10.46
C GLN A 140 0.65 4.36 10.64
N PRO A 141 -0.37 4.26 11.53
CA PRO A 141 -1.23 3.08 11.55
C PRO A 141 -1.88 2.87 10.18
N ILE A 142 -1.84 1.64 9.67
CA ILE A 142 -2.56 1.22 8.46
C ILE A 142 -3.15 -0.18 8.67
N PHE A 143 -4.30 -0.48 8.10
CA PHE A 143 -4.96 -1.81 8.15
C PHE A 143 -5.19 -2.35 9.57
N GLY A 144 -5.34 -1.52 10.58
CA GLY A 144 -5.39 -1.95 11.97
C GLY A 144 -4.03 -2.32 12.57
N LEU A 145 -2.93 -2.15 11.83
CA LEU A 145 -1.56 -2.25 12.34
C LEU A 145 -1.16 -0.91 12.96
N ARG A 146 -0.50 -0.95 14.09
CA ARG A 146 -0.01 0.25 14.78
C ARG A 146 1.30 0.73 14.19
N ALA A 147 1.56 2.03 14.31
CA ALA A 147 2.81 2.62 13.80
C ALA A 147 4.06 1.98 14.43
N ASP A 148 4.01 1.62 15.70
CA ASP A 148 5.10 0.96 16.42
C ASP A 148 5.35 -0.48 15.94
N GLU A 149 4.37 -1.15 15.34
CA GLU A 149 4.53 -2.46 14.72
C GLU A 149 5.35 -2.42 13.41
N PHE A 150 5.50 -1.24 12.81
CA PHE A 150 6.37 -0.97 11.65
C PHE A 150 7.62 -0.17 12.02
N ALA A 151 7.75 0.29 13.25
CA ALA A 151 8.84 1.18 13.67
C ALA A 151 10.16 0.41 13.88
N GLY A 152 10.64 -0.08 12.89
CA GLY A 152 11.94 -0.16 12.27
C GLY A 152 13.08 -0.91 12.91
N THR A 153 13.19 -1.20 14.17
CA THR A 153 14.36 -1.90 14.72
C THR A 153 14.02 -3.14 15.54
N ASP A 154 12.76 -3.31 15.84
CA ASP A 154 12.27 -4.46 16.60
C ASP A 154 11.76 -5.53 15.62
N GLU A 155 12.53 -6.58 15.49
CA GLU A 155 12.23 -7.73 14.62
C GLU A 155 10.90 -8.39 14.98
N GLU A 156 10.55 -8.47 16.26
CA GLU A 156 9.27 -9.05 16.70
C GLU A 156 8.08 -8.24 16.16
N ASN A 157 8.15 -6.92 16.18
CA ASN A 157 7.11 -6.05 15.67
C ASN A 157 6.95 -6.17 14.15
N LEU A 158 8.05 -6.22 13.40
CA LEU A 158 8.00 -6.43 11.94
C LEU A 158 7.49 -7.84 11.58
N VAL A 159 7.90 -8.87 12.31
CA VAL A 159 7.38 -10.23 12.16
C VAL A 159 5.87 -10.27 12.39
N LYS A 160 5.37 -9.57 13.42
CA LYS A 160 3.95 -9.49 13.72
C LYS A 160 3.19 -8.75 12.61
N ALA A 161 3.73 -7.62 12.14
CA ALA A 161 3.17 -6.86 11.03
C ALA A 161 3.09 -7.71 9.75
N MET A 162 4.16 -8.43 9.41
CA MET A 162 4.20 -9.33 8.27
C MET A 162 3.15 -10.44 8.35
N LYS A 163 3.02 -11.10 9.51
CA LYS A 163 1.98 -12.12 9.73
C LYS A 163 0.58 -11.56 9.52
N THR A 164 0.33 -10.35 10.01
CA THR A 164 -0.97 -9.68 9.85
C THR A 164 -1.23 -9.33 8.38
N LEU A 165 -0.23 -8.77 7.69
CA LEU A 165 -0.34 -8.47 6.25
C LEU A 165 -0.62 -9.72 5.41
N LEU A 166 0.11 -10.81 5.67
CA LEU A 166 -0.11 -12.08 4.97
C LEU A 166 -1.51 -12.63 5.23
N GLY A 167 -2.04 -12.46 6.44
CA GLY A 167 -3.41 -12.83 6.77
C GLY A 167 -4.45 -12.08 5.92
N HIS A 168 -4.19 -10.82 5.58
CA HIS A 168 -5.08 -10.01 4.73
C HIS A 168 -4.95 -10.31 3.23
N VAL A 169 -3.73 -10.61 2.75
CA VAL A 169 -3.43 -10.78 1.30
C VAL A 169 -3.29 -12.24 0.88
N SER A 170 -3.62 -13.19 1.75
CA SER A 170 -3.34 -14.63 1.55
C SER A 170 -3.92 -15.26 0.28
N ARG A 171 -4.99 -14.71 -0.28
CA ARG A 171 -5.71 -15.28 -1.44
C ARG A 171 -5.54 -14.46 -2.72
N GLY A 172 -4.34 -14.10 -3.09
CA GLY A 172 -4.14 -13.27 -4.26
C GLY A 172 -2.77 -13.43 -4.87
N ARG A 173 -2.53 -12.59 -5.84
CA ARG A 173 -1.23 -12.34 -6.44
C ARG A 173 -0.90 -10.88 -6.27
N THR A 174 0.37 -10.55 -6.20
CA THR A 174 0.83 -9.16 -6.19
C THR A 174 0.57 -8.48 -7.53
N ALA A 175 0.42 -7.16 -7.54
CA ALA A 175 0.18 -6.38 -8.75
C ALA A 175 1.23 -6.64 -9.85
N PRO A 176 2.54 -6.75 -9.56
CA PRO A 176 3.55 -7.08 -10.56
C PRO A 176 3.29 -8.39 -11.31
N ILE A 177 2.80 -9.42 -10.62
CA ILE A 177 2.45 -10.70 -11.27
C ILE A 177 1.27 -10.50 -12.22
N HIS A 178 0.27 -9.70 -11.85
CA HIS A 178 -0.85 -9.38 -12.74
C HIS A 178 -0.38 -8.70 -14.03
N ASP A 179 0.58 -7.79 -13.92
CA ASP A 179 1.14 -7.12 -15.08
C ASP A 179 1.89 -8.08 -15.99
N HIS A 180 2.75 -8.93 -15.44
CA HIS A 180 3.46 -9.96 -16.20
C HIS A 180 2.51 -10.93 -16.89
N LEU A 181 1.49 -11.43 -16.19
CA LEU A 181 0.49 -12.33 -16.78
C LEU A 181 -0.33 -11.69 -17.91
N LYS A 182 -0.44 -10.37 -17.90
CA LYS A 182 -1.13 -9.59 -18.94
C LYS A 182 -0.21 -9.05 -20.04
N GLY A 183 1.09 -9.34 -19.97
CA GLY A 183 2.10 -8.82 -20.90
C GLY A 183 2.30 -7.30 -20.81
N ARG A 184 2.11 -6.71 -19.62
CA ARG A 184 2.27 -5.28 -19.35
C ARG A 184 3.61 -5.00 -18.68
N THR A 185 4.12 -3.78 -18.83
CA THR A 185 5.22 -3.28 -18.02
C THR A 185 4.79 -3.19 -16.56
N SER A 186 5.61 -3.73 -15.68
CA SER A 186 5.34 -3.72 -14.24
C SER A 186 5.59 -2.35 -13.61
N GLU A 187 4.85 -2.04 -12.55
CA GLU A 187 5.03 -0.84 -11.71
C GLU A 187 6.16 -0.97 -10.68
N MET A 188 6.98 -2.02 -10.75
CA MET A 188 8.01 -2.33 -9.73
C MET A 188 9.01 -1.19 -9.48
N GLU A 189 9.36 -0.41 -10.50
CA GLU A 189 10.26 0.75 -10.33
C GLU A 189 9.69 1.85 -9.45
N TYR A 190 8.37 1.92 -9.33
CA TYR A 190 7.65 2.94 -8.53
C TYR A 190 7.21 2.44 -7.15
N ILE A 191 7.57 1.21 -6.79
CA ILE A 191 7.24 0.60 -5.50
C ILE A 191 8.53 0.21 -4.77
N PRO A 192 9.21 -0.91 -5.05
CA PRO A 192 10.46 -1.26 -4.37
C PRO A 192 11.69 -0.56 -4.96
N GLY A 193 11.58 0.08 -6.11
CA GLY A 193 12.67 0.81 -6.77
C GLY A 193 12.77 2.30 -6.36
N VAL A 194 11.98 2.75 -5.38
CA VAL A 194 11.95 4.15 -4.90
C VAL A 194 13.06 4.41 -3.89
#